data_58105ce1bf3b410e156d0174b8ce51c8
#
_entry.id   58105ce1bf3b410e156d0174b8ce51c8
#
_cell.length_a   1.000
_cell.length_b   1.000
_cell.length_c   1.000
_cell.angle_alpha   90.00
_cell.angle_beta   90.00
_cell.angle_gamma   90.00
#
_symmetry.space_group_name_H-M   'P 1'
#
loop_
_entity.id
_entity.type
_entity.pdbx_description
1 polymer ?
#
loop_
_entity_poly.entity_id
_entity_poly.type
_entity_poly.pdbx_seq_one_letter_code
_entity_poly.pdbx_strand_id
1 'polypeptide(L)'
;MRLLKKDLILKNRTAVTEKIKESARSVLPIVIIVTLLCFSIAPINTDLMLNFFIGTVMVVIGIGLFSLGADTSMIKIGNKIGTALTKTKKLPLIVLVSFAFGFAVTIAEPDLQVLAETVPHINNTVLLITVGVGVGFFLAVCMVRILTGLKMRWLLIAFYAIVFILAGFTDDRFLSIAFDSGGVTTGPMTVPFILALGVGVSNIRSDDKAETDSFGLVALSSIGPILAVLVLGFFYPGGDTVTEVNVLSFGSTGEIGKIYLTELPRYMGEVALSLLPIVGIFLLLQLLILKISRRSLAKICVGLVYTYVGLVLFLTGVNVGFSSLGSVLGAALAEDWTKYIMIPLAMIFGWFIISAEPAVTVLENQIEEVSAGAIPGKAIKLSLSAAIAVAMGIAMLRVMTGVSILWFLVPGYTIALILSFFVPDIYTAIAFDSGGVASGPMTATFMLQFFIGASIALGGDVLKDAFGAVAMVAMMPLITIQTVGIFYTIRDRKEEKHAAAEFGDYDIVELWEESVV
;
A
#
# COMPACT_ATOMS: atom_id res chain seq x y z
N MET A 1 -27.87 26.11 -18.19
CA MET A 1 -26.40 26.10 -18.00
C MET A 1 -25.96 26.53 -16.57
N ARG A 2 -26.51 27.59 -15.96
CA ARG A 2 -26.18 27.99 -14.57
C ARG A 2 -26.66 26.99 -13.50
N LEU A 3 -27.85 26.39 -13.62
CA LEU A 3 -28.37 25.38 -12.67
C LEU A 3 -27.53 24.10 -12.70
N LEU A 4 -27.17 23.58 -13.87
CA LEU A 4 -26.29 22.42 -14.02
C LEU A 4 -24.89 22.66 -13.41
N LYS A 5 -24.37 23.89 -13.46
CA LYS A 5 -23.11 24.24 -12.81
C LYS A 5 -23.24 24.27 -11.28
N LYS A 6 -24.40 24.71 -10.76
CA LYS A 6 -24.66 24.77 -9.32
C LYS A 6 -24.84 23.38 -8.70
N ASP A 7 -25.56 22.48 -9.39
CA ASP A 7 -25.73 21.09 -8.98
C ASP A 7 -24.42 20.30 -9.03
N LEU A 8 -23.57 20.56 -10.04
CA LEU A 8 -22.24 19.93 -10.15
C LEU A 8 -21.32 20.37 -9.00
N ILE A 9 -21.35 21.67 -8.64
CA ILE A 9 -20.57 22.22 -7.54
C ILE A 9 -21.06 21.69 -6.19
N LEU A 10 -22.37 21.59 -5.98
CA LEU A 10 -22.97 21.02 -4.77
C LEU A 10 -22.61 19.53 -4.65
N LYS A 11 -22.72 18.75 -5.71
CA LYS A 11 -22.37 17.33 -5.72
C LYS A 11 -20.88 17.08 -5.45
N ASN A 12 -19.99 17.90 -6.01
CA ASN A 12 -18.55 17.83 -5.71
C ASN A 12 -18.25 18.25 -4.26
N ARG A 13 -18.94 19.25 -3.72
CA ARG A 13 -18.76 19.70 -2.34
C ARG A 13 -19.16 18.61 -1.33
N THR A 14 -20.23 17.88 -1.62
CA THR A 14 -20.68 16.75 -0.80
C THR A 14 -19.66 15.61 -0.84
N ALA A 15 -19.13 15.26 -2.01
CA ALA A 15 -18.13 14.21 -2.16
C ALA A 15 -16.81 14.53 -1.43
N VAL A 16 -16.31 15.77 -1.52
CA VAL A 16 -15.12 16.21 -0.77
C VAL A 16 -15.36 16.10 0.74
N THR A 17 -16.53 16.58 1.21
CA THR A 17 -16.86 16.55 2.65
C THR A 17 -16.99 15.11 3.17
N GLU A 18 -17.58 14.22 2.39
CA GLU A 18 -17.70 12.80 2.74
C GLU A 18 -16.33 12.13 2.84
N LYS A 19 -15.46 12.34 1.86
CA LYS A 19 -14.09 11.78 1.88
C LYS A 19 -13.24 12.31 3.04
N ILE A 20 -13.33 13.61 3.36
CA ILE A 20 -12.65 14.18 4.52
C ILE A 20 -13.20 13.59 5.83
N LYS A 21 -14.52 13.38 5.92
CA LYS A 21 -15.16 12.76 7.07
C LYS A 21 -14.73 11.30 7.26
N GLU A 22 -14.61 10.56 6.16
CA GLU A 22 -14.10 9.19 6.14
C GLU A 22 -12.64 9.15 6.64
N SER A 23 -11.78 10.00 6.09
CA SER A 23 -10.39 10.14 6.51
C SER A 23 -10.24 10.53 7.98
N ALA A 24 -11.07 11.48 8.47
CA ALA A 24 -11.07 11.86 9.88
C ALA A 24 -11.43 10.67 10.79
N ARG A 25 -12.44 9.88 10.44
CA ARG A 25 -12.82 8.68 11.20
C ARG A 25 -11.72 7.63 11.25
N SER A 26 -10.93 7.53 10.21
CA SER A 26 -9.83 6.56 10.09
C SER A 26 -8.59 6.99 10.90
N VAL A 27 -8.23 8.26 10.88
CA VAL A 27 -7.03 8.79 11.56
C VAL A 27 -7.27 9.07 13.05
N LEU A 28 -8.48 9.48 13.42
CA LEU A 28 -8.81 9.91 14.78
C LEU A 28 -8.49 8.90 15.89
N PRO A 29 -8.71 7.57 15.73
CA PRO A 29 -8.34 6.59 16.75
C PRO A 29 -6.84 6.62 17.08
N ILE A 30 -5.98 6.71 16.07
CA ILE A 30 -4.53 6.80 16.25
C ILE A 30 -4.17 8.07 17.00
N VAL A 31 -4.75 9.20 16.61
CA VAL A 31 -4.51 10.50 17.26
C VAL A 31 -4.93 10.48 18.73
N ILE A 32 -6.08 9.90 19.04
CA ILE A 32 -6.57 9.76 20.44
C ILE A 32 -5.60 8.90 21.25
N ILE A 33 -5.17 7.75 20.73
CA ILE A 33 -4.26 6.84 21.44
C ILE A 33 -2.93 7.52 21.69
N VAL A 34 -2.33 8.14 20.66
CA VAL A 34 -1.07 8.86 20.77
C VAL A 34 -1.19 10.00 21.79
N THR A 35 -2.28 10.77 21.73
CA THR A 35 -2.53 11.86 22.67
C THR A 35 -2.62 11.36 24.12
N LEU A 36 -3.38 10.28 24.35
CA LEU A 36 -3.50 9.68 25.67
C LEU A 36 -2.15 9.19 26.22
N LEU A 37 -1.31 8.57 25.37
CA LEU A 37 0.03 8.12 25.74
C LEU A 37 0.94 9.29 26.11
N CYS A 38 0.90 10.36 25.33
CA CYS A 38 1.72 11.56 25.57
C CYS A 38 1.33 12.30 26.87
N PHE A 39 0.08 12.19 27.29
CA PHE A 39 -0.37 12.78 28.58
C PHE A 39 -0.24 11.84 29.78
N SER A 40 0.02 10.53 29.57
CA SER A 40 0.02 9.56 30.68
C SER A 40 1.38 8.89 30.88
N ILE A 41 1.84 8.13 29.91
CA ILE A 41 2.98 7.21 30.07
C ILE A 41 4.29 7.81 29.51
N ALA A 42 4.20 8.53 28.39
CA ALA A 42 5.35 9.12 27.71
C ALA A 42 5.14 10.64 27.56
N PRO A 43 5.37 11.43 28.60
CA PRO A 43 5.17 12.88 28.54
C PRO A 43 6.12 13.51 27.51
N ILE A 44 5.54 14.18 26.53
CA ILE A 44 6.24 14.82 25.42
C ILE A 44 6.06 16.34 25.48
N ASN A 45 7.03 17.07 24.93
CA ASN A 45 7.00 18.53 24.89
C ASN A 45 5.76 19.06 24.15
N THR A 46 5.18 20.12 24.68
CA THR A 46 3.95 20.75 24.14
C THR A 46 4.10 21.16 22.67
N ASP A 47 5.29 21.58 22.27
CA ASP A 47 5.59 21.99 20.89
C ASP A 47 5.49 20.83 19.91
N LEU A 48 5.97 19.65 20.30
CA LEU A 48 5.85 18.43 19.50
C LEU A 48 4.40 17.98 19.38
N MET A 49 3.62 18.11 20.45
CA MET A 49 2.18 17.83 20.44
C MET A 49 1.42 18.79 19.51
N LEU A 50 1.74 20.09 19.56
CA LEU A 50 1.14 21.07 18.66
C LEU A 50 1.48 20.75 17.20
N ASN A 51 2.75 20.42 16.92
CA ASN A 51 3.21 19.98 15.61
C ASN A 51 2.42 18.77 15.10
N PHE A 52 2.22 17.76 15.96
CA PHE A 52 1.42 16.58 15.65
C PHE A 52 -0.05 16.90 15.32
N PHE A 53 -0.69 17.82 16.06
CA PHE A 53 -2.07 18.22 15.78
C PHE A 53 -2.19 18.98 14.45
N ILE A 54 -1.25 19.86 14.12
CA ILE A 54 -1.21 20.54 12.81
C ILE A 54 -1.04 19.48 11.71
N GLY A 55 -0.08 18.58 11.88
CA GLY A 55 0.13 17.45 10.97
C GLY A 55 -1.13 16.59 10.80
N THR A 56 -1.86 16.32 11.89
CA THR A 56 -3.13 15.57 11.86
C THR A 56 -4.16 16.22 10.94
N VAL A 57 -4.36 17.53 11.06
CA VAL A 57 -5.31 18.25 10.19
C VAL A 57 -4.90 18.15 8.73
N MET A 58 -3.60 18.29 8.44
CA MET A 58 -3.07 18.16 7.08
C MET A 58 -3.22 16.74 6.54
N VAL A 59 -2.95 15.73 7.35
CA VAL A 59 -3.10 14.30 6.99
C VAL A 59 -4.57 13.99 6.67
N VAL A 60 -5.51 14.39 7.52
CA VAL A 60 -6.94 14.14 7.31
C VAL A 60 -7.46 14.77 6.02
N ILE A 61 -7.13 16.05 5.79
CA ILE A 61 -7.51 16.75 4.56
C ILE A 61 -6.79 16.13 3.36
N GLY A 62 -5.50 15.82 3.51
CA GLY A 62 -4.64 15.22 2.50
C GLY A 62 -5.17 13.87 2.00
N ILE A 63 -5.45 12.94 2.91
CA ILE A 63 -6.02 11.61 2.58
C ILE A 63 -7.37 11.78 1.86
N GLY A 64 -8.26 12.66 2.37
CA GLY A 64 -9.59 12.87 1.77
C GLY A 64 -9.52 13.39 0.34
N LEU A 65 -8.70 14.40 0.09
CA LEU A 65 -8.49 14.95 -1.26
C LEU A 65 -7.78 13.96 -2.17
N PHE A 66 -6.76 13.29 -1.66
CA PHE A 66 -6.01 12.28 -2.41
C PHE A 66 -6.91 11.12 -2.85
N SER A 67 -7.69 10.54 -1.94
CA SER A 67 -8.62 9.45 -2.25
C SER A 67 -9.62 9.85 -3.34
N LEU A 68 -10.22 11.04 -3.24
CA LEU A 68 -11.10 11.57 -4.28
C LEU A 68 -10.38 11.77 -5.63
N GLY A 69 -9.13 12.23 -5.55
CA GLY A 69 -8.26 12.42 -6.70
C GLY A 69 -7.93 11.11 -7.39
N ALA A 70 -7.50 10.09 -6.64
CA ALA A 70 -7.17 8.77 -7.14
C ALA A 70 -8.37 8.10 -7.84
N ASP A 71 -9.54 8.11 -7.21
CA ASP A 71 -10.80 7.60 -7.78
C ASP A 71 -11.16 8.31 -9.09
N THR A 72 -10.89 9.59 -9.18
CA THR A 72 -11.30 10.41 -10.32
C THR A 72 -10.28 10.43 -11.45
N SER A 73 -8.99 10.22 -11.17
CA SER A 73 -7.88 10.27 -12.13
C SER A 73 -7.18 8.92 -12.30
N MET A 74 -6.48 8.40 -11.29
CA MET A 74 -5.58 7.25 -11.43
C MET A 74 -6.29 5.99 -11.88
N ILE A 75 -7.43 5.65 -11.27
CA ILE A 75 -8.25 4.50 -11.65
C ILE A 75 -8.74 4.65 -13.08
N LYS A 76 -9.19 5.85 -13.48
CA LYS A 76 -9.66 6.07 -14.85
C LYS A 76 -8.54 6.02 -15.88
N ILE A 77 -7.37 6.54 -15.55
CA ILE A 77 -6.17 6.46 -16.40
C ILE A 77 -5.80 4.99 -16.59
N GLY A 78 -5.65 4.23 -15.51
CA GLY A 78 -5.30 2.80 -15.55
C GLY A 78 -6.27 1.98 -16.41
N ASN A 79 -7.57 2.08 -16.14
CA ASN A 79 -8.61 1.39 -16.92
C ASN A 79 -8.59 1.74 -18.42
N LYS A 80 -8.44 3.02 -18.76
CA LYS A 80 -8.39 3.47 -20.16
C LYS A 80 -7.14 2.98 -20.87
N ILE A 81 -6.01 3.00 -20.20
CA ILE A 81 -4.75 2.51 -20.76
C ILE A 81 -4.81 0.99 -20.92
N GLY A 82 -5.22 0.24 -19.91
CA GLY A 82 -5.36 -1.22 -19.98
C GLY A 82 -6.23 -1.64 -21.16
N THR A 83 -7.43 -1.07 -21.25
CA THR A 83 -8.37 -1.34 -22.36
C THR A 83 -7.80 -0.94 -23.72
N ALA A 84 -7.10 0.18 -23.82
CA ALA A 84 -6.54 0.64 -25.11
C ALA A 84 -5.36 -0.22 -25.56
N LEU A 85 -4.47 -0.57 -24.64
CA LEU A 85 -3.30 -1.41 -24.91
C LEU A 85 -3.70 -2.78 -25.45
N THR A 86 -4.67 -3.42 -24.81
CA THR A 86 -5.12 -4.76 -25.22
C THR A 86 -5.78 -4.75 -26.58
N LYS A 87 -6.50 -3.68 -26.93
CA LYS A 87 -7.08 -3.50 -28.29
C LYS A 87 -6.03 -3.43 -29.39
N THR A 88 -4.80 -3.02 -29.09
CA THR A 88 -3.73 -2.96 -30.10
C THR A 88 -3.25 -4.34 -30.54
N LYS A 89 -3.43 -5.38 -29.73
CA LYS A 89 -2.94 -6.76 -29.94
C LYS A 89 -1.43 -6.87 -30.21
N LYS A 90 -0.65 -5.83 -29.87
CA LYS A 90 0.81 -5.76 -30.09
C LYS A 90 1.53 -6.01 -28.76
N LEU A 91 1.98 -7.26 -28.53
CA LEU A 91 2.68 -7.62 -27.30
C LEU A 91 3.88 -6.71 -26.98
N PRO A 92 4.79 -6.35 -27.91
CA PRO A 92 5.91 -5.48 -27.58
C PRO A 92 5.47 -4.08 -27.07
N LEU A 93 4.38 -3.56 -27.61
CA LEU A 93 3.84 -2.26 -27.18
C LEU A 93 3.23 -2.36 -25.77
N ILE A 94 2.52 -3.45 -25.48
CA ILE A 94 1.94 -3.70 -24.15
C ILE A 94 3.07 -3.80 -23.10
N VAL A 95 4.11 -4.58 -23.37
CA VAL A 95 5.28 -4.75 -22.50
C VAL A 95 5.98 -3.41 -22.26
N LEU A 96 6.29 -2.66 -23.34
CA LEU A 96 7.00 -1.39 -23.23
C LEU A 96 6.20 -0.33 -22.43
N VAL A 97 4.92 -0.19 -22.73
CA VAL A 97 4.06 0.80 -22.05
C VAL A 97 3.84 0.41 -20.59
N SER A 98 3.64 -0.87 -20.30
CA SER A 98 3.48 -1.36 -18.91
C SER A 98 4.76 -1.16 -18.11
N PHE A 99 5.93 -1.44 -18.69
CA PHE A 99 7.22 -1.13 -18.07
C PHE A 99 7.35 0.36 -17.77
N ALA A 100 7.09 1.22 -18.76
CA ALA A 100 7.22 2.67 -18.60
C ALA A 100 6.28 3.23 -17.52
N PHE A 101 5.03 2.72 -17.45
CA PHE A 101 4.10 3.13 -16.40
C PHE A 101 4.48 2.56 -15.04
N GLY A 102 4.85 1.29 -14.93
CA GLY A 102 5.31 0.72 -13.68
C GLY A 102 6.50 1.49 -13.11
N PHE A 103 7.48 1.81 -13.95
CA PHE A 103 8.61 2.66 -13.60
C PHE A 103 8.16 4.06 -13.13
N ALA A 104 7.33 4.74 -13.92
CA ALA A 104 6.92 6.11 -13.65
C ALA A 104 6.06 6.22 -12.39
N VAL A 105 5.10 5.30 -12.19
CA VAL A 105 4.22 5.32 -11.02
C VAL A 105 5.00 5.01 -9.75
N THR A 106 5.98 4.12 -9.83
CA THR A 106 6.82 3.76 -8.67
C THR A 106 7.74 4.90 -8.23
N ILE A 107 8.39 5.60 -9.16
CA ILE A 107 9.19 6.78 -8.82
C ILE A 107 8.31 7.90 -8.22
N ALA A 108 7.06 7.97 -8.64
CA ALA A 108 6.09 8.91 -8.14
C ALA A 108 5.54 8.52 -6.75
N GLU A 109 5.83 7.32 -6.24
CA GLU A 109 5.31 6.86 -4.96
C GLU A 109 5.98 7.58 -3.79
N PRO A 110 5.20 8.32 -2.98
CA PRO A 110 5.75 9.11 -1.88
C PRO A 110 6.45 8.26 -0.83
N ASP A 111 5.93 7.08 -0.55
CA ASP A 111 6.45 6.20 0.50
C ASP A 111 7.84 5.68 0.14
N LEU A 112 8.10 5.46 -1.16
CA LEU A 112 9.41 5.08 -1.65
C LEU A 112 10.43 6.22 -1.50
N GLN A 113 9.98 7.48 -1.65
CA GLN A 113 10.85 8.64 -1.43
C GLN A 113 11.24 8.74 0.04
N VAL A 114 10.29 8.57 0.96
CA VAL A 114 10.56 8.53 2.41
C VAL A 114 11.53 7.40 2.76
N LEU A 115 11.33 6.19 2.21
CA LEU A 115 12.27 5.08 2.41
C LEU A 115 13.67 5.45 1.93
N ALA A 116 13.80 6.03 0.72
CA ALA A 116 15.09 6.41 0.15
C ALA A 116 15.82 7.49 0.99
N GLU A 117 15.07 8.43 1.57
CA GLU A 117 15.63 9.45 2.47
C GLU A 117 16.08 8.86 3.82
N THR A 118 15.45 7.78 4.26
CA THR A 118 15.73 7.15 5.56
C THR A 118 16.91 6.18 5.49
N VAL A 119 17.25 5.66 4.30
CA VAL A 119 18.35 4.70 4.10
C VAL A 119 19.67 5.45 3.91
N PRO A 120 20.60 5.40 4.89
CA PRO A 120 21.92 6.00 4.72
C PRO A 120 22.75 5.20 3.69
N HIS A 121 23.79 5.82 3.14
CA HIS A 121 24.80 5.23 2.23
C HIS A 121 24.37 4.87 0.81
N ILE A 122 23.09 4.81 0.49
CA ILE A 122 22.63 4.64 -0.88
C ILE A 122 22.17 6.01 -1.38
N ASN A 123 22.64 6.40 -2.55
CA ASN A 123 22.11 7.61 -3.19
C ASN A 123 20.61 7.42 -3.48
N ASN A 124 19.79 8.33 -2.99
CA ASN A 124 18.32 8.28 -3.13
C ASN A 124 17.89 8.02 -4.57
N THR A 125 18.52 8.72 -5.54
CA THR A 125 18.21 8.55 -6.96
C THR A 125 18.51 7.14 -7.46
N VAL A 126 19.61 6.53 -7.00
CA VAL A 126 19.99 5.16 -7.37
C VAL A 126 18.96 4.17 -6.84
N LEU A 127 18.55 4.32 -5.57
CA LEU A 127 17.52 3.46 -4.96
C LEU A 127 16.19 3.59 -5.70
N LEU A 128 15.72 4.81 -5.94
CA LEU A 128 14.47 5.10 -6.65
C LEU A 128 14.45 4.50 -8.06
N ILE A 129 15.54 4.69 -8.83
CA ILE A 129 15.65 4.14 -10.19
C ILE A 129 15.67 2.61 -10.16
N THR A 130 16.46 2.01 -9.27
CA THR A 130 16.60 0.55 -9.16
C THR A 130 15.26 -0.09 -8.82
N VAL A 131 14.57 0.44 -7.85
CA VAL A 131 13.23 -0.02 -7.44
C VAL A 131 12.21 0.20 -8.56
N GLY A 132 12.21 1.37 -9.20
CA GLY A 132 11.33 1.67 -10.32
C GLY A 132 11.52 0.73 -11.52
N VAL A 133 12.77 0.38 -11.86
CA VAL A 133 13.09 -0.62 -12.89
C VAL A 133 12.53 -1.99 -12.48
N GLY A 134 12.68 -2.38 -11.22
CA GLY A 134 12.13 -3.63 -10.68
C GLY A 134 10.62 -3.72 -10.87
N VAL A 135 9.86 -2.71 -10.43
CA VAL A 135 8.39 -2.68 -10.60
C VAL A 135 8.01 -2.65 -12.08
N GLY A 136 8.67 -1.80 -12.87
CA GLY A 136 8.39 -1.71 -14.31
C GLY A 136 8.55 -3.05 -15.02
N PHE A 137 9.64 -3.77 -14.74
CA PHE A 137 9.89 -5.10 -15.29
C PHE A 137 8.82 -6.10 -14.87
N PHE A 138 8.48 -6.17 -13.57
CA PHE A 138 7.49 -7.11 -13.08
C PHE A 138 6.06 -6.75 -13.53
N LEU A 139 5.73 -5.48 -13.68
CA LEU A 139 4.45 -5.09 -14.28
C LEU A 139 4.35 -5.54 -15.75
N ALA A 140 5.44 -5.47 -16.50
CA ALA A 140 5.49 -6.04 -17.85
C ALA A 140 5.31 -7.57 -17.83
N VAL A 141 5.94 -8.28 -16.89
CA VAL A 141 5.74 -9.74 -16.68
C VAL A 141 4.27 -10.03 -16.33
N CYS A 142 3.63 -9.20 -15.51
CA CYS A 142 2.20 -9.34 -15.19
C CYS A 142 1.32 -9.26 -16.45
N MET A 143 1.61 -8.33 -17.34
CA MET A 143 0.85 -8.21 -18.59
C MET A 143 1.03 -9.44 -19.48
N VAL A 144 2.26 -9.95 -19.60
CA VAL A 144 2.53 -11.20 -20.32
C VAL A 144 1.77 -12.37 -19.68
N ARG A 145 1.78 -12.47 -18.35
CA ARG A 145 1.02 -13.48 -17.59
C ARG A 145 -0.47 -13.44 -17.94
N ILE A 146 -1.11 -12.28 -17.87
CA ILE A 146 -2.54 -12.14 -18.18
C ILE A 146 -2.83 -12.60 -19.62
N LEU A 147 -1.98 -12.22 -20.57
CA LEU A 147 -2.18 -12.55 -21.99
C LEU A 147 -1.91 -14.02 -22.30
N THR A 148 -1.01 -14.68 -21.56
CA THR A 148 -0.65 -16.10 -21.77
C THR A 148 -1.47 -17.06 -20.92
N GLY A 149 -2.20 -16.56 -19.90
CA GLY A 149 -2.96 -17.39 -18.97
C GLY A 149 -2.10 -18.21 -18.00
N LEU A 150 -0.86 -17.80 -17.75
CA LEU A 150 0.02 -18.48 -16.81
C LEU A 150 -0.53 -18.38 -15.39
N LYS A 151 -0.56 -19.49 -14.66
CA LYS A 151 -1.03 -19.52 -13.28
C LYS A 151 -0.08 -18.75 -12.37
N MET A 152 -0.62 -17.80 -11.64
CA MET A 152 0.13 -16.92 -10.74
C MET A 152 0.94 -17.69 -9.69
N ARG A 153 0.37 -18.75 -9.13
CA ARG A 153 1.02 -19.60 -8.11
C ARG A 153 2.45 -20.03 -8.50
N TRP A 154 2.65 -20.51 -9.73
CA TRP A 154 3.97 -20.97 -10.18
C TRP A 154 4.96 -19.83 -10.33
N LEU A 155 4.50 -18.64 -10.76
CA LEU A 155 5.35 -17.47 -10.84
C LEU A 155 5.77 -16.99 -9.44
N LEU A 156 4.82 -16.96 -8.48
CA LEU A 156 5.14 -16.63 -7.09
C LEU A 156 6.18 -17.59 -6.50
N ILE A 157 5.99 -18.90 -6.66
CA ILE A 157 6.93 -19.91 -6.15
C ILE A 157 8.32 -19.71 -6.78
N ALA A 158 8.39 -19.54 -8.09
CA ALA A 158 9.66 -19.37 -8.80
C ALA A 158 10.39 -18.09 -8.34
N PHE A 159 9.70 -16.96 -8.31
CA PHE A 159 10.32 -15.69 -7.95
C PHE A 159 10.67 -15.59 -6.46
N TYR A 160 9.81 -16.07 -5.55
CA TYR A 160 10.17 -16.11 -4.13
C TYR A 160 11.30 -17.09 -3.83
N ALA A 161 11.42 -18.19 -4.56
CA ALA A 161 12.60 -19.06 -4.46
C ALA A 161 13.87 -18.29 -4.84
N ILE A 162 13.85 -17.50 -5.93
CA ILE A 162 14.98 -16.65 -6.32
C ILE A 162 15.26 -15.60 -5.25
N VAL A 163 14.22 -14.93 -4.72
CA VAL A 163 14.36 -13.94 -3.64
C VAL A 163 15.08 -14.55 -2.44
N PHE A 164 14.64 -15.70 -1.94
CA PHE A 164 15.25 -16.32 -0.75
C PHE A 164 16.63 -16.90 -0.99
N ILE A 165 16.92 -17.36 -2.20
CA ILE A 165 18.28 -17.76 -2.59
C ILE A 165 19.21 -16.53 -2.54
N LEU A 166 18.83 -15.42 -3.15
CA LEU A 166 19.62 -14.17 -3.12
C LEU A 166 19.73 -13.61 -1.70
N ALA A 167 18.65 -13.66 -0.92
CA ALA A 167 18.63 -13.22 0.48
C ALA A 167 19.66 -13.97 1.34
N GLY A 168 19.91 -15.25 1.05
CA GLY A 168 20.93 -16.04 1.77
C GLY A 168 22.38 -15.57 1.54
N PHE A 169 22.63 -14.74 0.54
CA PHE A 169 23.94 -14.16 0.23
C PHE A 169 24.04 -12.66 0.51
N THR A 170 22.96 -12.04 1.00
CA THR A 170 22.85 -10.59 1.23
C THR A 170 23.03 -10.28 2.72
N ASP A 171 23.69 -9.15 3.04
CA ASP A 171 23.84 -8.68 4.41
C ASP A 171 22.48 -8.40 5.08
N ASP A 172 22.36 -8.72 6.37
CA ASP A 172 21.12 -8.57 7.16
C ASP A 172 20.51 -7.15 7.11
N ARG A 173 21.35 -6.10 7.00
CA ARG A 173 20.91 -4.70 6.88
C ARG A 173 20.21 -4.44 5.55
N PHE A 174 20.80 -4.95 4.45
CA PHE A 174 20.19 -4.85 3.13
C PHE A 174 18.94 -5.71 2.98
N LEU A 175 18.88 -6.85 3.67
CA LEU A 175 17.69 -7.70 3.67
C LEU A 175 16.45 -6.95 4.13
N SER A 176 16.55 -6.27 5.27
CA SER A 176 15.42 -5.51 5.82
C SER A 176 14.95 -4.43 4.86
N ILE A 177 15.88 -3.67 4.27
CA ILE A 177 15.58 -2.62 3.28
C ILE A 177 14.98 -3.21 2.00
N ALA A 178 15.53 -4.32 1.50
CA ALA A 178 15.05 -4.97 0.29
C ALA A 178 13.60 -5.44 0.42
N PHE A 179 13.28 -6.13 1.50
CA PHE A 179 11.92 -6.60 1.73
C PHE A 179 10.94 -5.45 2.03
N ASP A 180 11.37 -4.42 2.76
CA ASP A 180 10.56 -3.21 2.97
C ASP A 180 10.29 -2.47 1.65
N SER A 181 11.25 -2.41 0.73
CA SER A 181 11.05 -1.79 -0.56
C SER A 181 9.92 -2.45 -1.36
N GLY A 182 9.72 -3.77 -1.23
CA GLY A 182 8.61 -4.49 -1.85
C GLY A 182 7.23 -4.03 -1.36
N GLY A 183 7.11 -3.71 -0.07
CA GLY A 183 5.89 -3.18 0.52
C GLY A 183 5.68 -1.70 0.21
N VAL A 184 6.70 -0.89 0.39
CA VAL A 184 6.64 0.58 0.24
C VAL A 184 6.31 1.02 -1.19
N THR A 185 6.68 0.24 -2.22
CA THR A 185 6.39 0.57 -3.62
C THR A 185 4.95 0.40 -4.04
N THR A 186 4.15 -0.23 -3.23
CA THR A 186 2.74 -0.49 -3.50
C THR A 186 1.84 0.37 -2.60
N GLY A 187 2.06 1.67 -2.67
CA GLY A 187 1.34 2.68 -1.90
C GLY A 187 0.12 3.27 -2.62
N PRO A 188 -0.35 4.43 -2.12
CA PRO A 188 -1.62 5.02 -2.52
C PRO A 188 -1.72 5.44 -3.99
N MET A 189 -0.61 5.67 -4.69
CA MET A 189 -0.64 6.00 -6.12
C MET A 189 -0.55 4.75 -7.00
N THR A 190 0.35 3.85 -6.65
CA THR A 190 0.70 2.68 -7.46
C THR A 190 -0.43 1.66 -7.46
N VAL A 191 -1.04 1.37 -6.31
CA VAL A 191 -2.09 0.34 -6.18
C VAL A 191 -3.33 0.65 -7.03
N PRO A 192 -4.00 1.81 -6.89
CA PRO A 192 -5.21 2.09 -7.67
C PRO A 192 -4.96 2.06 -9.18
N PHE A 193 -3.75 2.49 -9.59
CA PHE A 193 -3.36 2.46 -11.00
C PHE A 193 -3.14 1.04 -11.52
N ILE A 194 -2.33 0.23 -10.81
CA ILE A 194 -1.98 -1.14 -11.23
C ILE A 194 -3.23 -2.02 -11.26
N LEU A 195 -4.06 -1.96 -10.23
CA LEU A 195 -5.32 -2.73 -10.17
C LEU A 195 -6.27 -2.33 -11.31
N ALA A 196 -6.44 -1.02 -11.56
CA ALA A 196 -7.26 -0.55 -12.65
C ALA A 196 -6.70 -0.94 -14.03
N LEU A 197 -5.38 -0.95 -14.19
CA LEU A 197 -4.72 -1.43 -15.40
C LEU A 197 -5.03 -2.92 -15.63
N GLY A 198 -4.95 -3.74 -14.58
CA GLY A 198 -5.28 -5.17 -14.62
C GLY A 198 -6.72 -5.43 -15.04
N VAL A 199 -7.67 -4.78 -14.40
CA VAL A 199 -9.09 -4.83 -14.77
C VAL A 199 -9.29 -4.36 -16.22
N GLY A 200 -8.62 -3.28 -16.63
CA GLY A 200 -8.70 -2.79 -18.01
C GLY A 200 -8.17 -3.77 -19.06
N VAL A 201 -7.16 -4.57 -18.71
CA VAL A 201 -6.59 -5.60 -19.60
C VAL A 201 -7.45 -6.87 -19.59
N SER A 202 -7.91 -7.32 -18.43
CA SER A 202 -8.69 -8.56 -18.29
C SER A 202 -10.08 -8.47 -18.90
N ASN A 203 -10.73 -7.31 -18.84
CA ASN A 203 -12.08 -7.07 -19.38
C ASN A 203 -12.24 -7.33 -20.90
N ILE A 204 -11.16 -7.55 -21.64
CA ILE A 204 -11.23 -7.89 -23.08
C ILE A 204 -11.21 -9.42 -23.28
N ARG A 205 -10.78 -10.16 -22.29
CA ARG A 205 -10.89 -11.62 -22.28
C ARG A 205 -12.32 -11.99 -21.90
N SER A 206 -12.92 -12.89 -22.68
CA SER A 206 -14.30 -13.37 -22.48
C SER A 206 -14.33 -14.74 -21.78
N ASP A 207 -13.22 -15.13 -21.13
CA ASP A 207 -13.11 -16.40 -20.43
C ASP A 207 -13.38 -16.22 -18.91
N ASP A 208 -13.88 -17.27 -18.26
CA ASP A 208 -14.22 -17.29 -16.83
C ASP A 208 -13.04 -16.96 -15.90
N LYS A 209 -11.80 -16.98 -16.44
CA LYS A 209 -10.58 -16.65 -15.68
C LYS A 209 -10.19 -15.17 -15.76
N ALA A 210 -10.84 -14.38 -16.61
CA ALA A 210 -10.50 -12.99 -16.81
C ALA A 210 -10.58 -12.19 -15.48
N GLU A 211 -11.59 -12.46 -14.66
CA GLU A 211 -11.78 -11.83 -13.36
C GLU A 211 -10.66 -12.19 -12.37
N THR A 212 -10.34 -13.49 -12.26
CA THR A 212 -9.23 -13.96 -11.40
C THR A 212 -7.89 -13.41 -11.85
N ASP A 213 -7.65 -13.32 -13.15
CA ASP A 213 -6.39 -12.85 -13.71
C ASP A 213 -6.22 -11.32 -13.59
N SER A 214 -7.28 -10.57 -13.27
CA SER A 214 -7.20 -9.13 -12.97
C SER A 214 -6.47 -8.83 -11.67
N PHE A 215 -6.41 -9.79 -10.76
CA PHE A 215 -5.65 -9.73 -9.51
C PHE A 215 -4.25 -10.34 -9.65
N GLY A 216 -3.41 -10.08 -8.67
CA GLY A 216 -2.04 -10.57 -8.59
C GLY A 216 -1.00 -9.67 -9.27
N LEU A 217 -1.42 -8.48 -9.74
CA LEU A 217 -0.49 -7.54 -10.35
C LEU A 217 0.35 -6.82 -9.30
N VAL A 218 -0.28 -6.38 -8.21
CA VAL A 218 0.41 -5.73 -7.09
C VAL A 218 1.40 -6.70 -6.47
N ALA A 219 0.99 -7.95 -6.27
CA ALA A 219 1.81 -9.02 -5.74
C ALA A 219 3.11 -9.25 -6.52
N LEU A 220 3.01 -9.44 -7.82
CA LEU A 220 4.19 -9.65 -8.66
C LEU A 220 5.03 -8.36 -8.76
N SER A 221 4.39 -7.20 -8.85
CA SER A 221 5.10 -5.92 -8.87
C SER A 221 5.90 -5.67 -7.60
N SER A 222 5.47 -6.17 -6.43
CA SER A 222 6.20 -6.06 -5.17
C SER A 222 7.48 -6.92 -5.12
N ILE A 223 7.54 -8.00 -5.89
CA ILE A 223 8.74 -8.86 -5.96
C ILE A 223 9.88 -8.14 -6.68
N GLY A 224 9.55 -7.30 -7.66
CA GLY A 224 10.53 -6.55 -8.44
C GLY A 224 11.48 -5.70 -7.60
N PRO A 225 10.97 -4.82 -6.76
CA PRO A 225 11.75 -4.05 -5.80
C PRO A 225 12.64 -4.89 -4.90
N ILE A 226 12.09 -5.97 -4.33
CA ILE A 226 12.85 -6.86 -3.45
C ILE A 226 14.08 -7.40 -4.20
N LEU A 227 13.87 -7.96 -5.38
CA LEU A 227 14.98 -8.49 -6.19
C LEU A 227 15.96 -7.41 -6.62
N ALA A 228 15.46 -6.25 -7.02
CA ALA A 228 16.30 -5.14 -7.48
C ALA A 228 17.20 -4.61 -6.35
N VAL A 229 16.65 -4.45 -5.13
CA VAL A 229 17.43 -3.99 -3.97
C VAL A 229 18.36 -5.07 -3.43
N LEU A 230 17.98 -6.36 -3.46
CA LEU A 230 18.89 -7.46 -3.12
C LEU A 230 20.11 -7.46 -4.07
N VAL A 231 19.89 -7.28 -5.37
CA VAL A 231 20.99 -7.17 -6.35
C VAL A 231 21.81 -5.91 -6.10
N LEU A 232 21.17 -4.78 -5.78
CA LEU A 232 21.89 -3.54 -5.44
C LEU A 232 22.80 -3.72 -4.23
N GLY A 233 22.38 -4.50 -3.22
CA GLY A 233 23.16 -4.81 -2.03
C GLY A 233 24.51 -5.46 -2.29
N PHE A 234 24.69 -6.17 -3.42
CA PHE A 234 26.00 -6.73 -3.81
C PHE A 234 26.99 -5.66 -4.29
N PHE A 235 26.52 -4.50 -4.72
CA PHE A 235 27.36 -3.40 -5.20
C PHE A 235 27.63 -2.33 -4.14
N TYR A 236 26.87 -2.32 -3.05
CA TYR A 236 27.02 -1.39 -1.95
C TYR A 236 27.39 -2.17 -0.68
N PRO A 237 28.68 -2.25 -0.31
CA PRO A 237 29.09 -2.88 0.94
C PRO A 237 28.54 -2.06 2.13
N GLY A 238 27.95 -2.75 3.10
CA GLY A 238 27.41 -2.13 4.30
C GLY A 238 28.46 -1.31 5.04
N GLY A 239 28.22 -0.02 5.21
CA GLY A 239 29.07 0.85 6.01
C GLY A 239 28.57 0.92 7.45
N ASP A 240 29.48 1.06 8.42
CA ASP A 240 29.12 1.35 9.80
C ASP A 240 28.69 2.82 9.92
N THR A 241 27.41 3.10 9.94
CA THR A 241 26.90 4.44 10.28
C THR A 241 25.94 4.39 11.43
N VAL A 242 26.18 5.28 12.31
CA VAL A 242 25.23 5.67 13.35
C VAL A 242 24.14 6.49 12.66
N THR A 243 22.95 5.93 12.54
CA THR A 243 21.78 6.69 12.09
C THR A 243 21.38 7.61 13.23
N GLU A 244 21.78 8.88 13.16
CA GLU A 244 21.29 9.89 14.08
C GLU A 244 19.85 10.21 13.73
N VAL A 245 18.93 9.99 14.67
CA VAL A 245 17.55 10.45 14.51
C VAL A 245 17.56 11.96 14.63
N ASN A 246 17.27 12.63 13.54
CA ASN A 246 17.02 14.07 13.55
C ASN A 246 15.66 14.33 14.21
N VAL A 247 15.64 14.32 15.55
CA VAL A 247 14.46 14.74 16.31
C VAL A 247 14.33 16.24 16.14
N LEU A 248 13.27 16.66 15.45
CA LEU A 248 12.93 18.08 15.38
C LEU A 248 12.67 18.61 16.80
N SER A 249 13.58 19.38 17.32
CA SER A 249 13.42 20.12 18.59
C SER A 249 12.98 21.54 18.26
N PHE A 250 11.84 21.93 18.79
CA PHE A 250 11.30 23.27 18.58
C PHE A 250 11.58 24.12 19.83
N GLY A 251 12.17 25.28 19.65
CA GLY A 251 12.37 26.26 20.72
C GLY A 251 11.17 27.20 20.92
N SER A 252 10.26 27.26 19.94
CA SER A 252 9.07 28.11 20.00
C SER A 252 7.99 27.70 19.00
N THR A 253 6.75 28.06 19.29
CA THR A 253 5.59 27.87 18.38
C THR A 253 5.80 28.54 17.01
N GLY A 254 6.56 29.63 16.96
CA GLY A 254 6.90 30.32 15.72
C GLY A 254 7.80 29.50 14.80
N GLU A 255 8.66 28.64 15.35
CA GLU A 255 9.51 27.72 14.57
C GLU A 255 8.70 26.62 13.91
N ILE A 256 7.65 26.12 14.57
CA ILE A 256 6.75 25.13 13.98
C ILE A 256 6.11 25.71 12.71
N GLY A 257 5.56 26.93 12.78
CA GLY A 257 5.01 27.59 11.59
C GLY A 257 6.02 27.79 10.48
N LYS A 258 7.27 28.12 10.84
CA LYS A 258 8.37 28.32 9.89
C LYS A 258 8.76 27.02 9.17
N ILE A 259 8.77 25.89 9.87
CA ILE A 259 9.05 24.57 9.26
C ILE A 259 7.97 24.21 8.25
N TYR A 260 6.68 24.36 8.58
CA TYR A 260 5.62 24.11 7.59
C TYR A 260 5.70 25.03 6.38
N LEU A 261 6.07 26.30 6.57
CA LEU A 261 6.26 27.24 5.47
C LEU A 261 7.46 26.90 4.58
N THR A 262 8.44 26.19 5.10
CA THR A 262 9.61 25.73 4.35
C THR A 262 9.38 24.38 3.68
N GLU A 263 8.79 23.41 4.41
CA GLU A 263 8.58 22.05 3.92
C GLU A 263 7.41 21.94 2.94
N LEU A 264 6.34 22.72 3.10
CA LEU A 264 5.21 22.69 2.18
C LEU A 264 5.62 23.00 0.73
N PRO A 265 6.37 24.07 0.41
CA PRO A 265 6.88 24.31 -0.95
C PRO A 265 7.83 23.22 -1.45
N ARG A 266 8.63 22.62 -0.56
CA ARG A 266 9.49 21.49 -0.89
C ARG A 266 8.64 20.31 -1.38
N TYR A 267 7.66 19.86 -0.59
CA TYR A 267 6.75 18.76 -0.99
C TYR A 267 5.90 19.13 -2.22
N MET A 268 5.54 20.40 -2.41
CA MET A 268 4.91 20.83 -3.66
C MET A 268 5.78 20.53 -4.89
N GLY A 269 7.08 20.81 -4.80
CA GLY A 269 8.04 20.53 -5.86
C GLY A 269 8.24 19.02 -6.08
N GLU A 270 8.43 18.26 -5.01
CA GLU A 270 8.64 16.81 -5.05
C GLU A 270 7.45 16.08 -5.65
N VAL A 271 6.23 16.37 -5.19
CA VAL A 271 4.99 15.76 -5.72
C VAL A 271 4.74 16.17 -7.18
N ALA A 272 5.05 17.42 -7.56
CA ALA A 272 4.94 17.85 -8.94
C ALA A 272 5.89 17.06 -9.86
N LEU A 273 7.15 16.92 -9.46
CA LEU A 273 8.16 16.13 -10.17
C LEU A 273 7.77 14.65 -10.26
N SER A 274 7.23 14.08 -9.20
CA SER A 274 6.82 12.68 -9.14
C SER A 274 5.61 12.39 -10.04
N LEU A 275 4.64 13.29 -10.10
CA LEU A 275 3.47 13.16 -10.98
C LEU A 275 3.78 13.40 -12.46
N LEU A 276 4.82 14.16 -12.77
CA LEU A 276 5.15 14.58 -14.13
C LEU A 276 5.36 13.42 -15.10
N PRO A 277 6.08 12.32 -14.77
CA PRO A 277 6.22 11.16 -15.65
C PRO A 277 4.88 10.50 -15.97
N ILE A 278 4.00 10.32 -14.97
CA ILE A 278 2.68 9.72 -15.15
C ILE A 278 1.83 10.56 -16.09
N VAL A 279 1.76 11.87 -15.82
CA VAL A 279 0.99 12.81 -16.63
C VAL A 279 1.56 12.89 -18.03
N GLY A 280 2.89 12.91 -18.18
CA GLY A 280 3.58 12.95 -19.47
C GLY A 280 3.27 11.73 -20.33
N ILE A 281 3.39 10.51 -19.77
CA ILE A 281 3.06 9.28 -20.48
C ILE A 281 1.55 9.22 -20.80
N PHE A 282 0.69 9.62 -19.86
CA PHE A 282 -0.75 9.68 -20.11
C PHE A 282 -1.10 10.63 -21.25
N LEU A 283 -0.54 11.83 -21.28
CA LEU A 283 -0.77 12.81 -22.36
C LEU A 283 -0.23 12.30 -23.70
N LEU A 284 0.94 11.67 -23.71
CA LEU A 284 1.49 11.04 -24.91
C LEU A 284 0.53 9.97 -25.47
N LEU A 285 0.06 9.08 -24.62
CA LEU A 285 -0.91 8.06 -25.02
C LEU A 285 -2.28 8.64 -25.39
N GLN A 286 -2.70 9.72 -24.74
CA GLN A 286 -3.91 10.44 -25.10
C GLN A 286 -3.85 10.94 -26.54
N LEU A 287 -2.71 11.44 -26.99
CA LEU A 287 -2.51 11.93 -28.34
C LEU A 287 -2.43 10.78 -29.37
N LEU A 288 -1.76 9.69 -29.03
CA LEU A 288 -1.46 8.60 -29.95
C LEU A 288 -2.58 7.54 -30.03
N ILE A 289 -3.16 7.14 -28.90
CA ILE A 289 -3.97 5.92 -28.79
C ILE A 289 -5.35 6.16 -28.17
N LEU A 290 -5.41 6.86 -27.01
CA LEU A 290 -6.60 6.86 -26.16
C LEU A 290 -7.78 7.66 -26.72
N LYS A 291 -7.51 8.84 -27.32
CA LYS A 291 -8.52 9.76 -27.91
C LYS A 291 -9.74 10.00 -27.01
N ILE A 292 -9.52 10.21 -25.72
CA ILE A 292 -10.55 10.41 -24.70
C ILE A 292 -11.28 11.72 -24.97
N SER A 293 -12.61 11.75 -24.73
CA SER A 293 -13.43 12.95 -24.91
C SER A 293 -12.99 14.10 -23.98
N ARG A 294 -13.13 15.34 -24.44
CA ARG A 294 -12.74 16.55 -23.68
C ARG A 294 -13.38 16.61 -22.29
N ARG A 295 -14.64 16.13 -22.13
CA ARG A 295 -15.34 16.09 -20.83
C ARG A 295 -14.69 15.09 -19.86
N SER A 296 -14.29 13.91 -20.34
CA SER A 296 -13.62 12.90 -19.53
C SER A 296 -12.19 13.34 -19.18
N LEU A 297 -11.48 13.94 -20.13
CA LEU A 297 -10.15 14.51 -19.91
C LEU A 297 -10.19 15.59 -18.82
N ALA A 298 -11.14 16.53 -18.89
CA ALA A 298 -11.30 17.57 -17.87
C ALA A 298 -11.56 16.98 -16.47
N LYS A 299 -12.35 15.89 -16.36
CA LYS A 299 -12.56 15.21 -15.07
C LYS A 299 -11.26 14.58 -14.53
N ILE A 300 -10.46 13.97 -15.40
CA ILE A 300 -9.16 13.40 -15.04
C ILE A 300 -8.21 14.51 -14.56
N CYS A 301 -8.14 15.64 -15.28
CA CYS A 301 -7.32 16.79 -14.87
C CYS A 301 -7.73 17.34 -13.50
N VAL A 302 -9.01 17.48 -13.23
CA VAL A 302 -9.51 17.89 -11.89
C VAL A 302 -9.14 16.85 -10.84
N GLY A 303 -9.25 15.56 -11.15
CA GLY A 303 -8.79 14.49 -10.27
C GLY A 303 -7.30 14.58 -9.97
N LEU A 304 -6.46 14.83 -10.98
CA LEU A 304 -5.01 15.03 -10.79
C LEU A 304 -4.69 16.21 -9.89
N VAL A 305 -5.45 17.31 -9.97
CA VAL A 305 -5.30 18.44 -9.05
C VAL A 305 -5.63 18.03 -7.62
N TYR A 306 -6.72 17.30 -7.39
CA TYR A 306 -7.04 16.76 -6.06
C TYR A 306 -5.97 15.79 -5.56
N THR A 307 -5.46 14.90 -6.42
CA THR A 307 -4.34 14.00 -6.09
C THR A 307 -3.11 14.81 -5.68
N TYR A 308 -2.73 15.82 -6.45
CA TYR A 308 -1.58 16.66 -6.16
C TYR A 308 -1.70 17.39 -4.82
N VAL A 309 -2.79 18.14 -4.63
CA VAL A 309 -3.01 18.89 -3.38
C VAL A 309 -3.13 17.94 -2.19
N GLY A 310 -3.82 16.82 -2.36
CA GLY A 310 -3.98 15.79 -1.34
C GLY A 310 -2.64 15.20 -0.91
N LEU A 311 -1.78 14.82 -1.85
CA LEU A 311 -0.44 14.28 -1.57
C LEU A 311 0.47 15.30 -0.89
N VAL A 312 0.50 16.54 -1.36
CA VAL A 312 1.30 17.61 -0.74
C VAL A 312 0.92 17.78 0.74
N LEU A 313 -0.37 17.90 1.04
CA LEU A 313 -0.84 18.04 2.42
C LEU A 313 -0.54 16.79 3.25
N PHE A 314 -0.78 15.61 2.67
CA PHE A 314 -0.53 14.34 3.34
C PHE A 314 0.94 14.17 3.71
N LEU A 315 1.85 14.31 2.75
CA LEU A 315 3.29 14.14 2.98
C LEU A 315 3.85 15.19 3.95
N THR A 316 3.43 16.45 3.81
CA THR A 316 3.84 17.49 4.76
C THR A 316 3.37 17.15 6.16
N GLY A 317 2.10 16.74 6.31
CA GLY A 317 1.51 16.38 7.61
C GLY A 317 2.16 15.16 8.26
N VAL A 318 2.47 14.14 7.46
CA VAL A 318 3.11 12.92 7.97
C VAL A 318 4.58 13.15 8.32
N ASN A 319 5.37 13.71 7.41
CA ASN A 319 6.81 13.84 7.61
C ASN A 319 7.15 14.89 8.68
N VAL A 320 6.45 16.01 8.72
CA VAL A 320 6.69 17.04 9.72
C VAL A 320 6.01 16.73 11.05
N GLY A 321 4.74 16.29 11.01
CA GLY A 321 3.92 16.11 12.21
C GLY A 321 4.05 14.74 12.87
N PHE A 322 3.88 13.66 12.09
CA PHE A 322 3.79 12.31 12.64
C PHE A 322 5.15 11.64 12.82
N SER A 323 6.09 11.83 11.89
CA SER A 323 7.39 11.17 11.89
C SER A 323 8.19 11.50 13.15
N SER A 324 8.33 12.80 13.47
CA SER A 324 9.07 13.26 14.64
C SER A 324 8.47 12.75 15.95
N LEU A 325 7.14 12.78 16.06
CA LEU A 325 6.45 12.26 17.24
C LEU A 325 6.60 10.75 17.38
N GLY A 326 6.50 10.01 16.27
CA GLY A 326 6.69 8.56 16.24
C GLY A 326 8.01 8.14 16.85
N SER A 327 9.10 8.76 16.40
CA SER A 327 10.45 8.49 16.90
C SER A 327 10.62 8.81 18.38
N VAL A 328 10.18 9.99 18.83
CA VAL A 328 10.25 10.38 20.25
C VAL A 328 9.41 9.47 21.13
N LEU A 329 8.21 9.09 20.69
CA LEU A 329 7.33 8.17 21.41
C LEU A 329 7.94 6.78 21.52
N GLY A 330 8.55 6.28 20.43
CA GLY A 330 9.26 5.00 20.42
C GLY A 330 10.42 4.98 21.40
N ALA A 331 11.23 6.05 21.42
CA ALA A 331 12.35 6.19 22.35
C ALA A 331 11.87 6.29 23.82
N ALA A 332 10.86 7.12 24.08
CA ALA A 332 10.36 7.34 25.44
C ALA A 332 9.72 6.07 26.04
N LEU A 333 9.09 5.23 25.23
CA LEU A 333 8.48 3.97 25.70
C LEU A 333 9.49 2.82 25.82
N ALA A 334 10.69 2.94 25.26
CA ALA A 334 11.72 1.90 25.31
C ALA A 334 12.41 1.79 26.68
N GLU A 335 12.14 2.71 27.60
CA GLU A 335 12.73 2.75 28.93
C GLU A 335 11.99 1.82 29.92
N ASP A 336 12.72 1.27 30.87
CA ASP A 336 12.25 0.47 32.01
C ASP A 336 11.20 -0.61 31.66
N TRP A 337 10.09 -0.62 32.41
CA TRP A 337 8.98 -1.57 32.25
C TRP A 337 8.07 -1.22 31.08
N THR A 338 8.07 0.02 30.60
CA THR A 338 7.21 0.49 29.51
C THR A 338 7.53 -0.19 28.18
N LYS A 339 8.76 -0.70 28.01
CA LYS A 339 9.15 -1.49 26.83
C LYS A 339 8.23 -2.67 26.53
N TYR A 340 7.65 -3.30 27.55
CA TYR A 340 6.72 -4.43 27.35
C TYR A 340 5.35 -3.99 26.83
N ILE A 341 4.96 -2.72 27.09
CA ILE A 341 3.71 -2.14 26.57
C ILE A 341 3.83 -1.85 25.09
N MET A 342 5.04 -1.68 24.54
CA MET A 342 5.25 -1.37 23.14
C MET A 342 4.69 -2.44 22.21
N ILE A 343 4.71 -3.72 22.60
CA ILE A 343 4.18 -4.81 21.77
C ILE A 343 2.65 -4.68 21.60
N PRO A 344 1.83 -4.68 22.67
CA PRO A 344 0.39 -4.52 22.52
C PRO A 344 0.02 -3.16 21.91
N LEU A 345 0.82 -2.11 22.15
CA LEU A 345 0.61 -0.80 21.54
C LEU A 345 0.83 -0.84 20.04
N ALA A 346 1.91 -1.47 19.57
CA ALA A 346 2.16 -1.67 18.14
C ALA A 346 1.05 -2.48 17.48
N MET A 347 0.49 -3.48 18.17
CA MET A 347 -0.67 -4.23 17.70
C MET A 347 -1.91 -3.34 17.54
N ILE A 348 -2.18 -2.48 18.52
CA ILE A 348 -3.30 -1.54 18.47
C ILE A 348 -3.11 -0.54 17.32
N PHE A 349 -1.93 0.02 17.15
CA PHE A 349 -1.62 0.89 16.02
C PHE A 349 -1.81 0.16 14.68
N GLY A 350 -1.30 -1.06 14.55
CA GLY A 350 -1.47 -1.87 13.35
C GLY A 350 -2.94 -2.11 12.99
N TRP A 351 -3.80 -2.37 13.97
CA TRP A 351 -5.24 -2.50 13.77
C TRP A 351 -5.87 -1.25 13.15
N PHE A 352 -5.53 -0.07 13.67
CA PHE A 352 -6.14 1.19 13.21
C PHE A 352 -5.50 1.75 11.94
N ILE A 353 -4.22 1.48 11.67
CA ILE A 353 -3.53 1.94 10.46
C ILE A 353 -4.23 1.46 9.20
N ILE A 354 -4.68 0.20 9.17
CA ILE A 354 -5.43 -0.35 8.02
C ILE A 354 -6.71 0.41 7.73
N SER A 355 -7.38 0.89 8.77
CA SER A 355 -8.59 1.70 8.59
C SER A 355 -8.30 3.08 7.99
N ALA A 356 -7.08 3.58 8.16
CA ALA A 356 -6.63 4.86 7.64
C ALA A 356 -6.02 4.75 6.23
N GLU A 357 -5.78 3.52 5.71
CA GLU A 357 -5.09 3.31 4.44
C GLU A 357 -6.04 3.43 3.25
N PRO A 358 -5.87 4.45 2.36
CA PRO A 358 -6.77 4.64 1.23
C PRO A 358 -6.72 3.51 0.21
N ALA A 359 -5.55 2.88 0.01
CA ALA A 359 -5.37 1.80 -0.93
C ALA A 359 -6.17 0.54 -0.53
N VAL A 360 -6.34 0.30 0.77
CA VAL A 360 -7.16 -0.80 1.30
C VAL A 360 -8.63 -0.63 0.90
N THR A 361 -9.16 0.59 0.99
CA THR A 361 -10.55 0.85 0.57
C THR A 361 -10.76 0.59 -0.94
N VAL A 362 -9.77 0.92 -1.77
CA VAL A 362 -9.82 0.62 -3.21
C VAL A 362 -9.83 -0.90 -3.44
N LEU A 363 -8.98 -1.63 -2.74
CA LEU A 363 -8.91 -3.09 -2.83
C LEU A 363 -10.23 -3.74 -2.36
N GLU A 364 -10.79 -3.30 -1.23
CA GLU A 364 -12.08 -3.79 -0.71
C GLU A 364 -13.19 -3.66 -1.76
N ASN A 365 -13.33 -2.46 -2.34
CA ASN A 365 -14.36 -2.19 -3.36
C ASN A 365 -14.16 -3.05 -4.61
N GLN A 366 -12.92 -3.25 -5.04
CA GLN A 366 -12.63 -4.09 -6.21
C GLN A 366 -12.91 -5.58 -5.94
N ILE A 367 -12.57 -6.09 -4.76
CA ILE A 367 -12.87 -7.47 -4.38
C ILE A 367 -14.38 -7.69 -4.36
N GLU A 368 -15.14 -6.76 -3.77
CA GLU A 368 -16.60 -6.84 -3.69
C GLU A 368 -17.24 -6.77 -5.08
N GLU A 369 -16.75 -5.88 -5.96
CA GLU A 369 -17.23 -5.75 -7.35
C GLU A 369 -16.92 -7.01 -8.19
N VAL A 370 -15.69 -7.51 -8.16
CA VAL A 370 -15.27 -8.67 -8.96
C VAL A 370 -15.88 -9.97 -8.44
N SER A 371 -16.06 -10.12 -7.11
CA SER A 371 -16.69 -11.29 -6.52
C SER A 371 -18.24 -11.26 -6.59
N ALA A 372 -18.82 -10.23 -7.21
CA ALA A 372 -20.27 -9.99 -7.20
C ALA A 372 -20.90 -10.05 -5.79
N GLY A 373 -20.14 -9.58 -4.78
CA GLY A 373 -20.54 -9.58 -3.36
C GLY A 373 -20.36 -10.91 -2.62
N ALA A 374 -19.84 -11.96 -3.26
CA ALA A 374 -19.60 -13.24 -2.60
C ALA A 374 -18.54 -13.14 -1.48
N ILE A 375 -17.60 -12.21 -1.62
CA ILE A 375 -16.59 -11.89 -0.59
C ILE A 375 -16.92 -10.51 -0.03
N PRO A 376 -17.47 -10.41 1.21
CA PRO A 376 -17.81 -9.12 1.79
C PRO A 376 -16.56 -8.29 2.08
N GLY A 377 -16.48 -7.05 1.59
CA GLY A 377 -15.34 -6.14 1.83
C GLY A 377 -15.04 -5.96 3.33
N LYS A 378 -16.09 -5.91 4.18
CA LYS A 378 -15.94 -5.85 5.65
C LYS A 378 -15.17 -7.03 6.24
N ALA A 379 -15.36 -8.25 5.71
CA ALA A 379 -14.63 -9.43 6.18
C ALA A 379 -13.14 -9.34 5.83
N ILE A 380 -12.84 -8.85 4.63
CA ILE A 380 -11.46 -8.59 4.19
C ILE A 380 -10.81 -7.53 5.09
N LYS A 381 -11.47 -6.40 5.33
CA LYS A 381 -10.96 -5.34 6.21
C LYS A 381 -10.66 -5.84 7.62
N LEU A 382 -11.58 -6.56 8.22
CA LEU A 382 -11.40 -7.13 9.56
C LEU A 382 -10.21 -8.10 9.61
N SER A 383 -10.09 -8.96 8.60
CA SER A 383 -8.99 -9.92 8.48
C SER A 383 -7.65 -9.21 8.30
N LEU A 384 -7.60 -8.18 7.46
CA LEU A 384 -6.42 -7.33 7.28
C LEU A 384 -6.04 -6.62 8.57
N SER A 385 -6.99 -6.00 9.27
CA SER A 385 -6.72 -5.31 10.55
C SER A 385 -6.14 -6.25 11.60
N ALA A 386 -6.68 -7.47 11.72
CA ALA A 386 -6.16 -8.49 12.63
C ALA A 386 -4.74 -8.95 12.22
N ALA A 387 -4.53 -9.19 10.92
CA ALA A 387 -3.24 -9.60 10.38
C ALA A 387 -2.15 -8.56 10.67
N ILE A 388 -2.44 -7.29 10.39
CA ILE A 388 -1.48 -6.22 10.59
C ILE A 388 -1.24 -5.93 12.08
N ALA A 389 -2.26 -6.05 12.93
CA ALA A 389 -2.05 -5.98 14.37
C ALA A 389 -1.02 -7.02 14.84
N VAL A 390 -1.15 -8.27 14.40
CA VAL A 390 -0.19 -9.33 14.71
C VAL A 390 1.18 -9.03 14.11
N ALA A 391 1.24 -8.60 12.85
CA ALA A 391 2.49 -8.24 12.16
C ALA A 391 3.27 -7.16 12.93
N MET A 392 2.58 -6.10 13.36
CA MET A 392 3.19 -4.99 14.12
C MET A 392 3.68 -5.42 15.50
N GLY A 393 2.94 -6.31 16.17
CA GLY A 393 3.39 -6.90 17.44
C GLY A 393 4.65 -7.74 17.28
N ILE A 394 4.73 -8.57 16.23
CA ILE A 394 5.91 -9.38 15.91
C ILE A 394 7.08 -8.47 15.49
N ALA A 395 6.82 -7.42 14.70
CA ALA A 395 7.84 -6.45 14.30
C ALA A 395 8.44 -5.73 15.54
N MET A 396 7.61 -5.32 16.50
CA MET A 396 8.09 -4.73 17.75
C MET A 396 8.88 -5.74 18.60
N LEU A 397 8.42 -6.98 18.69
CA LEU A 397 9.17 -8.05 19.36
C LEU A 397 10.56 -8.23 18.72
N ARG A 398 10.64 -8.16 17.39
CA ARG A 398 11.89 -8.24 16.66
C ARG A 398 12.81 -7.06 16.98
N VAL A 399 12.30 -5.83 17.02
CA VAL A 399 13.07 -4.65 17.44
C VAL A 399 13.67 -4.84 18.82
N MET A 400 12.91 -5.41 19.76
CA MET A 400 13.36 -5.64 21.13
C MET A 400 14.38 -6.79 21.27
N THR A 401 14.38 -7.75 20.36
CA THR A 401 15.21 -8.97 20.46
C THR A 401 16.39 -8.99 19.49
N GLY A 402 16.41 -8.14 18.47
CA GLY A 402 17.46 -8.11 17.45
C GLY A 402 17.53 -9.36 16.54
N VAL A 403 16.45 -10.16 16.49
CA VAL A 403 16.41 -11.39 15.69
C VAL A 403 16.37 -11.05 14.20
N SER A 404 17.13 -11.80 13.36
CA SER A 404 17.13 -11.59 11.91
C SER A 404 15.74 -11.76 11.31
N ILE A 405 15.39 -10.88 10.38
CA ILE A 405 14.09 -10.85 9.70
C ILE A 405 13.77 -12.16 8.96
N LEU A 406 14.79 -12.89 8.49
CA LEU A 406 14.61 -14.15 7.77
C LEU A 406 13.90 -15.22 8.60
N TRP A 407 14.04 -15.21 9.93
CA TRP A 407 13.34 -16.14 10.80
C TRP A 407 11.82 -15.97 10.78
N PHE A 408 11.34 -14.80 10.35
CA PHE A 408 9.91 -14.52 10.20
C PHE A 408 9.47 -14.64 8.74
N LEU A 409 10.25 -14.07 7.80
CA LEU A 409 9.84 -14.02 6.39
C LEU A 409 9.88 -15.39 5.72
N VAL A 410 10.94 -16.19 5.95
CA VAL A 410 11.06 -17.52 5.31
C VAL A 410 9.89 -18.43 5.70
N PRO A 411 9.57 -18.65 7.00
CA PRO A 411 8.40 -19.44 7.38
C PRO A 411 7.09 -18.81 6.89
N GLY A 412 6.93 -17.49 7.01
CA GLY A 412 5.69 -16.80 6.63
C GLY A 412 5.36 -16.94 5.15
N TYR A 413 6.31 -16.64 4.26
CA TYR A 413 6.13 -16.83 2.82
C TYR A 413 6.00 -18.31 2.44
N THR A 414 6.72 -19.22 3.11
CA THR A 414 6.58 -20.66 2.89
C THR A 414 5.16 -21.12 3.22
N ILE A 415 4.60 -20.70 4.37
CA ILE A 415 3.22 -20.98 4.74
C ILE A 415 2.25 -20.40 3.71
N ALA A 416 2.44 -19.15 3.29
CA ALA A 416 1.59 -18.51 2.30
C ALA A 416 1.62 -19.24 0.94
N LEU A 417 2.79 -19.68 0.48
CA LEU A 417 2.93 -20.45 -0.75
C LEU A 417 2.31 -21.85 -0.63
N ILE A 418 2.43 -22.51 0.52
CA ILE A 418 1.77 -23.80 0.79
C ILE A 418 0.25 -23.62 0.80
N LEU A 419 -0.28 -22.61 1.48
CA LEU A 419 -1.72 -22.31 1.54
C LEU A 419 -2.31 -22.10 0.13
N SER A 420 -1.54 -21.55 -0.79
CA SER A 420 -2.00 -21.33 -2.17
C SER A 420 -2.42 -22.60 -2.91
N PHE A 421 -2.03 -23.80 -2.45
CA PHE A 421 -2.49 -25.06 -3.00
C PHE A 421 -3.85 -25.52 -2.49
N PHE A 422 -4.31 -24.95 -1.39
CA PHE A 422 -5.56 -25.34 -0.71
C PHE A 422 -6.71 -24.39 -0.94
N VAL A 423 -6.47 -23.26 -1.60
CA VAL A 423 -7.48 -22.24 -1.90
C VAL A 423 -7.66 -22.03 -3.40
N PRO A 424 -8.83 -21.57 -3.86
CA PRO A 424 -9.03 -21.10 -5.23
C PRO A 424 -8.01 -20.02 -5.61
N ASP A 425 -7.63 -19.99 -6.90
CA ASP A 425 -6.59 -19.08 -7.41
C ASP A 425 -6.90 -17.58 -7.15
N ILE A 426 -8.19 -17.21 -7.08
CA ILE A 426 -8.61 -15.85 -6.76
C ILE A 426 -8.21 -15.41 -5.35
N TYR A 427 -8.38 -16.28 -4.34
CA TYR A 427 -7.96 -15.95 -2.96
C TYR A 427 -6.44 -15.82 -2.84
N THR A 428 -5.69 -16.63 -3.59
CA THR A 428 -4.23 -16.47 -3.66
C THR A 428 -3.87 -15.12 -4.24
N ALA A 429 -4.47 -14.72 -5.35
CA ALA A 429 -4.21 -13.45 -6.01
C ALA A 429 -4.56 -12.25 -5.10
N ILE A 430 -5.77 -12.26 -4.50
CA ILE A 430 -6.22 -11.24 -3.55
C ILE A 430 -5.28 -11.18 -2.32
N ALA A 431 -4.89 -12.33 -1.75
CA ALA A 431 -4.03 -12.37 -0.58
C ALA A 431 -2.68 -11.68 -0.85
N PHE A 432 -2.03 -12.05 -1.95
CA PHE A 432 -0.74 -11.48 -2.30
C PHE A 432 -0.83 -10.00 -2.72
N ASP A 433 -1.90 -9.58 -3.40
CA ASP A 433 -2.15 -8.15 -3.66
C ASP A 433 -2.40 -7.38 -2.36
N SER A 434 -3.13 -7.98 -1.41
CA SER A 434 -3.43 -7.34 -0.12
C SER A 434 -2.17 -7.08 0.72
N GLY A 435 -1.15 -7.93 0.60
CA GLY A 435 0.14 -7.72 1.26
C GLY A 435 0.79 -6.41 0.84
N GLY A 436 0.84 -6.16 -0.47
CA GLY A 436 1.35 -4.90 -0.99
C GLY A 436 0.48 -3.69 -0.62
N VAL A 437 -0.84 -3.87 -0.65
CA VAL A 437 -1.80 -2.79 -0.33
C VAL A 437 -1.78 -2.38 1.15
N ALA A 438 -1.53 -3.33 2.05
CA ALA A 438 -1.59 -3.10 3.49
C ALA A 438 -0.36 -2.37 4.06
N SER A 439 0.73 -2.31 3.34
CA SER A 439 2.00 -1.71 3.76
C SER A 439 2.13 -0.24 3.33
N GLY A 440 1.07 0.54 3.47
CA GLY A 440 0.99 1.92 2.98
C GLY A 440 1.67 2.99 3.84
N PRO A 441 1.38 4.29 3.53
CA PRO A 441 2.10 5.45 4.07
C PRO A 441 2.21 5.52 5.59
N MET A 442 1.13 5.20 6.31
CA MET A 442 1.16 5.27 7.78
C MET A 442 2.12 4.24 8.39
N THR A 443 2.27 3.09 7.73
CA THR A 443 3.24 2.07 8.13
C THR A 443 4.67 2.50 7.82
N ALA A 444 4.91 3.00 6.62
CA ALA A 444 6.24 3.40 6.15
C ALA A 444 6.76 4.68 6.81
N THR A 445 5.89 5.51 7.37
CA THR A 445 6.27 6.77 8.00
C THR A 445 6.16 6.72 9.52
N PHE A 446 4.95 6.78 10.09
CA PHE A 446 4.76 6.85 11.54
C PHE A 446 5.29 5.61 12.26
N MET A 447 4.90 4.39 11.82
CA MET A 447 5.31 3.17 12.50
C MET A 447 6.79 2.86 12.33
N LEU A 448 7.35 3.08 11.14
CA LEU A 448 8.77 2.89 10.92
C LEU A 448 9.58 3.83 11.84
N GLN A 449 9.18 5.09 11.98
CA GLN A 449 9.84 6.02 12.89
C GLN A 449 9.67 5.62 14.36
N PHE A 450 8.51 5.08 14.75
CA PHE A 450 8.30 4.53 16.08
C PHE A 450 9.25 3.36 16.37
N PHE A 451 9.46 2.46 15.42
CA PHE A 451 10.42 1.35 15.53
C PHE A 451 11.87 1.84 15.54
N ILE A 452 12.21 2.86 14.74
CA ILE A 452 13.54 3.48 14.72
C ILE A 452 13.84 4.09 16.09
N GLY A 453 12.94 4.90 16.65
CA GLY A 453 13.10 5.49 17.96
C GLY A 453 13.29 4.44 19.06
N ALA A 454 12.49 3.38 19.01
CA ALA A 454 12.61 2.25 19.93
C ALA A 454 13.95 1.51 19.79
N SER A 455 14.39 1.22 18.56
CA SER A 455 15.65 0.52 18.28
C SER A 455 16.86 1.30 18.82
N ILE A 456 16.89 2.61 18.60
CA ILE A 456 17.97 3.48 19.10
C ILE A 456 18.01 3.50 20.63
N ALA A 457 16.87 3.68 21.28
CA ALA A 457 16.80 3.72 22.75
C ALA A 457 17.18 2.38 23.39
N LEU A 458 16.91 1.27 22.70
CA LEU A 458 17.32 -0.07 23.14
C LEU A 458 18.78 -0.41 22.79
N GLY A 459 19.51 0.48 22.08
CA GLY A 459 20.89 0.24 21.65
C GLY A 459 21.01 -0.77 20.49
N GLY A 460 19.96 -0.96 19.69
CA GLY A 460 19.93 -1.85 18.54
C GLY A 460 20.52 -1.22 17.27
N ASP A 461 20.68 -2.05 16.23
CA ASP A 461 21.05 -1.61 14.88
C ASP A 461 19.76 -1.22 14.10
N VAL A 462 19.60 0.07 13.83
CA VAL A 462 18.38 0.61 13.18
C VAL A 462 18.10 -0.07 11.85
N LEU A 463 19.10 -0.27 10.99
CA LEU A 463 18.93 -0.87 9.68
C LEU A 463 18.56 -2.35 9.76
N LYS A 464 19.09 -3.05 10.75
CA LYS A 464 18.82 -4.45 10.97
C LYS A 464 17.50 -4.66 11.72
N ASP A 465 17.23 -3.87 12.77
CA ASP A 465 16.17 -4.17 13.75
C ASP A 465 14.87 -3.40 13.48
N ALA A 466 14.92 -2.12 13.10
CA ALA A 466 13.74 -1.30 12.84
C ALA A 466 13.17 -1.50 11.42
N PHE A 467 14.04 -1.55 10.40
CA PHE A 467 13.61 -1.89 9.05
C PHE A 467 13.15 -3.35 8.98
N GLY A 468 12.29 -3.68 8.03
CA GLY A 468 11.63 -4.98 7.90
C GLY A 468 10.24 -5.02 8.52
N ALA A 469 9.82 -3.95 9.18
CA ALA A 469 8.46 -3.83 9.73
C ALA A 469 7.41 -3.79 8.61
N VAL A 470 7.67 -3.06 7.54
CA VAL A 470 6.80 -2.98 6.36
C VAL A 470 6.70 -4.33 5.66
N ALA A 471 7.80 -5.06 5.57
CA ALA A 471 7.84 -6.41 5.03
C ALA A 471 6.98 -7.40 5.82
N MET A 472 7.01 -7.32 7.16
CA MET A 472 6.18 -8.16 8.03
C MET A 472 4.70 -7.85 7.86
N VAL A 473 4.35 -6.57 7.71
CA VAL A 473 2.99 -6.12 7.40
C VAL A 473 2.55 -6.65 6.05
N ALA A 474 3.40 -6.59 5.03
CA ALA A 474 3.10 -7.12 3.71
C ALA A 474 2.92 -8.66 3.69
N MET A 475 3.62 -9.39 4.56
CA MET A 475 3.57 -10.84 4.62
C MET A 475 2.29 -11.39 5.27
N MET A 476 1.82 -10.80 6.36
CA MET A 476 0.73 -11.37 7.15
C MET A 476 -0.62 -11.48 6.42
N PRO A 477 -1.05 -10.54 5.59
CA PRO A 477 -2.24 -10.68 4.76
C PRO A 477 -2.22 -11.90 3.85
N LEU A 478 -1.05 -12.31 3.36
CA LEU A 478 -0.88 -13.48 2.51
C LEU A 478 -1.39 -14.76 3.19
N ILE A 479 -1.11 -14.90 4.47
CA ILE A 479 -1.54 -16.04 5.27
C ILE A 479 -3.01 -15.89 5.66
N THR A 480 -3.37 -14.72 6.17
CA THR A 480 -4.70 -14.48 6.77
C THR A 480 -5.81 -14.57 5.74
N ILE A 481 -5.66 -13.93 4.58
CA ILE A 481 -6.72 -13.95 3.54
C ILE A 481 -6.86 -15.34 2.93
N GLN A 482 -5.77 -16.07 2.72
CA GLN A 482 -5.86 -17.44 2.25
C GLN A 482 -6.53 -18.36 3.30
N THR A 483 -6.24 -18.14 4.59
CA THR A 483 -6.92 -18.87 5.66
C THR A 483 -8.43 -18.58 5.66
N VAL A 484 -8.83 -17.32 5.51
CA VAL A 484 -10.23 -16.93 5.33
C VAL A 484 -10.83 -17.60 4.09
N GLY A 485 -10.09 -17.64 2.97
CA GLY A 485 -10.49 -18.32 1.74
C GLY A 485 -10.76 -19.82 1.93
N ILE A 486 -9.96 -20.51 2.76
CA ILE A 486 -10.22 -21.92 3.11
C ILE A 486 -11.57 -22.05 3.84
N PHE A 487 -11.83 -21.19 4.84
CA PHE A 487 -13.09 -21.23 5.59
C PHE A 487 -14.32 -21.00 4.70
N TYR A 488 -14.25 -20.01 3.80
CA TYR A 488 -15.34 -19.76 2.84
C TYR A 488 -15.55 -20.96 1.91
N THR A 489 -14.49 -21.50 1.33
CA THR A 489 -14.58 -22.67 0.43
C THR A 489 -15.16 -23.91 1.12
N ILE A 490 -14.83 -24.13 2.40
CA ILE A 490 -15.38 -25.24 3.17
C ILE A 490 -16.87 -25.01 3.46
N ARG A 491 -17.25 -23.76 3.76
CA ARG A 491 -18.63 -23.39 4.04
C ARG A 491 -19.49 -23.56 2.80
N ASP A 492 -19.07 -23.03 1.65
CA ASP A 492 -19.79 -23.13 0.38
C ASP A 492 -20.01 -24.60 -0.01
N ARG A 493 -19.00 -25.46 0.11
CA ARG A 493 -19.13 -26.90 -0.14
C ARG A 493 -20.10 -27.60 0.82
N LYS A 494 -20.26 -27.12 2.06
CA LYS A 494 -21.27 -27.64 2.98
C LYS A 494 -22.68 -27.20 2.61
N GLU A 495 -22.83 -25.93 2.22
CA GLU A 495 -24.11 -25.38 1.77
C GLU A 495 -24.56 -26.06 0.47
N GLU A 496 -23.68 -26.27 -0.50
CA GLU A 496 -23.97 -27.06 -1.72
C GLU A 496 -24.38 -28.50 -1.40
N LYS A 497 -23.69 -29.17 -0.45
CA LYS A 497 -24.06 -30.53 -0.04
C LYS A 497 -25.41 -30.58 0.70
N HIS A 498 -25.72 -29.54 1.50
CA HIS A 498 -27.03 -29.44 2.15
C HIS A 498 -28.14 -29.21 1.12
N ALA A 499 -27.94 -28.29 0.18
CA ALA A 499 -28.88 -28.03 -0.91
C ALA A 499 -29.08 -29.28 -1.78
N ALA A 500 -28.01 -29.98 -2.16
CA ALA A 500 -28.08 -31.22 -2.92
C ALA A 500 -28.73 -32.37 -2.14
N ALA A 501 -28.69 -32.35 -0.80
CA ALA A 501 -29.37 -33.34 0.04
C ALA A 501 -30.87 -33.01 0.27
N GLU A 502 -31.25 -31.74 0.15
CA GLU A 502 -32.61 -31.24 0.32
C GLU A 502 -33.46 -31.43 -0.96
N PHE A 503 -32.80 -31.39 -2.14
CA PHE A 503 -33.44 -31.66 -3.44
C PHE A 503 -32.93 -33.01 -3.95
N GLY A 504 -33.85 -33.97 -4.14
CA GLY A 504 -33.55 -35.25 -4.78
C GLY A 504 -33.19 -35.07 -6.26
N ASP A 505 -32.46 -36.03 -6.86
CA ASP A 505 -31.98 -36.00 -8.26
C ASP A 505 -33.07 -35.78 -9.32
N TYR A 506 -34.35 -35.84 -8.94
CA TYR A 506 -35.51 -35.71 -9.81
C TYR A 506 -36.49 -34.59 -9.41
N ASP A 507 -36.14 -33.75 -8.43
CA ASP A 507 -37.01 -32.64 -8.04
C ASP A 507 -36.89 -31.48 -9.03
N ILE A 508 -38.02 -31.11 -9.63
CA ILE A 508 -38.13 -29.96 -10.51
C ILE A 508 -38.23 -28.72 -9.62
N VAL A 509 -37.18 -27.92 -9.57
CA VAL A 509 -37.18 -26.61 -8.89
C VAL A 509 -37.76 -25.57 -9.86
N GLU A 510 -39.01 -25.14 -9.63
CA GLU A 510 -39.56 -23.99 -10.33
C GLU A 510 -38.93 -22.70 -9.75
N LEU A 511 -38.08 -22.05 -10.52
CA LEU A 511 -37.58 -20.71 -10.20
C LEU A 511 -38.68 -19.69 -10.53
N TRP A 512 -39.44 -19.27 -9.54
CA TRP A 512 -40.32 -18.13 -9.66
C TRP A 512 -39.50 -16.85 -9.65
N GLU A 513 -39.50 -16.12 -10.76
CA GLU A 513 -39.17 -14.71 -10.74
C GLU A 513 -40.30 -13.98 -10.01
N GLU A 514 -40.10 -13.56 -8.77
CA GLU A 514 -40.94 -12.52 -8.16
C GLU A 514 -40.82 -11.26 -9.01
N SER A 515 -41.78 -11.03 -9.87
CA SER A 515 -42.00 -9.76 -10.53
C SER A 515 -42.30 -8.73 -9.43
N VAL A 516 -41.32 -7.89 -9.09
CA VAL A 516 -41.52 -6.73 -8.24
C VAL A 516 -42.49 -5.79 -8.97
N VAL A 517 -43.71 -5.68 -8.46
CA VAL A 517 -44.69 -4.66 -8.81
C VAL A 517 -44.31 -3.35 -8.15
#